data_b58390cab2ad977d1908f5e1dc352c77
#
_entry.id   b58390cab2ad977d1908f5e1dc352c77
#
_cell.length_a   1.000
_cell.length_b   1.000
_cell.length_c   1.000
_cell.angle_alpha   90.00
_cell.angle_beta   90.00
_cell.angle_gamma   90.00
#
_symmetry.space_group_name_H-M   'P 1'
#
loop_
_entity.id
_entity.type
_entity.pdbx_description
1 polymer ?
#
loop_
_entity_poly.entity_id
_entity_poly.type
_entity_poly.pdbx_seq_one_letter_code
_entity_poly.pdbx_strand_id
1 'polypeptide(L)'
;MTLIVDLGQSGSRARIDGQQIDSDRGKLNGESVVDSLRAIFQKLPESQVDIAALACTGFNGVVSDPQPFLALCSEFFGAKKVAVIDDGLAGFVGALGGSNGVVLSIGGGVVSVSGNNSHFAHRDGLGSTFGDEGGGFWLGKLGLTRALGIRQGRGDDQVLLSAFEDQVSAFDALKVKNAAEASTLAITSAKNLLAAADAGSPTAIAIRNEGAALLAQTVIATWLGAGGSLDDAPEIAIQGGPSKNPNYVSAIQANISRSLPYAKFVAARGDNLDGAFWIANNMHKDAEPLLRWATKAAQTH
;
A
#
# COMPACT_ATOMS: atom_id res chain seq x y z
N MET A 1 10.23 -23.92 11.82
CA MET A 1 9.31 -22.88 12.30
C MET A 1 9.59 -21.59 11.55
N THR A 2 8.55 -20.75 11.27
CA THR A 2 8.70 -19.54 10.45
C THR A 2 8.13 -18.34 11.18
N LEU A 3 8.88 -17.23 11.20
CA LEU A 3 8.42 -15.90 11.59
C LEU A 3 7.99 -15.13 10.33
N ILE A 4 6.77 -14.60 10.34
CA ILE A 4 6.28 -13.69 9.29
C ILE A 4 6.01 -12.35 9.93
N VAL A 5 6.46 -11.26 9.30
CA VAL A 5 6.23 -9.89 9.78
C VAL A 5 5.73 -9.03 8.63
N ASP A 6 4.72 -8.23 8.93
CA ASP A 6 4.23 -7.14 8.09
C ASP A 6 4.43 -5.83 8.84
N LEU A 7 5.38 -5.02 8.39
CA LEU A 7 5.69 -3.71 8.96
C LEU A 7 5.11 -2.61 8.07
N GLY A 8 3.98 -2.04 8.48
CA GLY A 8 3.39 -0.86 7.85
C GLY A 8 3.86 0.46 8.49
N GLN A 9 3.35 1.58 7.98
CA GLN A 9 3.63 2.91 8.55
C GLN A 9 2.88 3.18 9.85
N SER A 10 1.64 2.69 9.97
CA SER A 10 0.75 2.96 11.11
C SER A 10 0.64 1.81 12.10
N GLY A 11 1.27 0.67 11.85
CA GLY A 11 1.24 -0.51 12.70
C GLY A 11 2.04 -1.65 12.10
N SER A 12 2.14 -2.73 12.85
CA SER A 12 2.80 -3.96 12.41
C SER A 12 2.05 -5.20 12.89
N ARG A 13 2.25 -6.29 12.16
CA ARG A 13 1.71 -7.60 12.51
C ARG A 13 2.81 -8.63 12.41
N ALA A 14 2.82 -9.58 13.33
CA ALA A 14 3.71 -10.72 13.27
C ALA A 14 2.91 -12.02 13.36
N ARG A 15 3.38 -13.08 12.72
CA ARG A 15 2.82 -14.44 12.86
C ARG A 15 3.96 -15.39 13.17
N ILE A 16 3.89 -16.04 14.33
CA ILE A 16 4.84 -17.05 14.77
C ILE A 16 4.02 -18.31 15.04
N ASP A 17 4.39 -19.41 14.38
CA ASP A 17 3.74 -20.71 14.56
C ASP A 17 2.19 -20.67 14.46
N GLY A 18 1.70 -19.87 13.51
CA GLY A 18 0.27 -19.68 13.28
C GLY A 18 -0.42 -18.67 14.20
N GLN A 19 0.22 -18.23 15.28
CA GLN A 19 -0.33 -17.22 16.18
C GLN A 19 0.01 -15.81 15.65
N GLN A 20 -1.02 -14.99 15.42
CA GLN A 20 -0.87 -13.59 15.02
C GLN A 20 -0.78 -12.68 16.24
N ILE A 21 0.11 -11.71 16.17
CA ILE A 21 0.35 -10.66 17.17
C ILE A 21 0.31 -9.33 16.45
N ASP A 22 -0.58 -8.45 16.85
CA ASP A 22 -0.73 -7.12 16.29
C ASP A 22 -0.07 -6.07 17.19
N SER A 23 0.46 -5.00 16.60
CA SER A 23 1.08 -3.88 17.29
C SER A 23 0.73 -2.56 16.61
N ASP A 24 0.41 -1.55 17.40
CA ASP A 24 0.23 -0.17 16.92
C ASP A 24 1.56 0.50 16.54
N ARG A 25 2.68 -0.19 16.75
CA ARG A 25 4.01 0.27 16.35
C ARG A 25 4.23 0.00 14.88
N GLY A 26 4.24 1.05 14.07
CA GLY A 26 4.68 1.03 12.68
C GLY A 26 6.08 1.62 12.50
N LYS A 27 6.51 1.76 11.24
CA LYS A 27 7.75 2.45 10.87
C LYS A 27 7.59 3.96 11.04
N LEU A 28 8.41 4.57 11.88
CA LEU A 28 8.42 6.02 12.07
C LEU A 28 9.21 6.74 10.97
N ASN A 29 8.82 7.99 10.70
CA ASN A 29 9.56 8.84 9.77
C ASN A 29 10.99 9.09 10.31
N GLY A 30 11.99 8.92 9.44
CA GLY A 30 13.39 9.08 9.77
C GLY A 30 14.03 7.87 10.48
N GLU A 31 13.26 6.86 10.87
CA GLU A 31 13.78 5.62 11.44
C GLU A 31 14.15 4.63 10.33
N SER A 32 15.23 3.85 10.54
CA SER A 32 15.53 2.77 9.61
C SER A 32 14.53 1.62 9.76
N VAL A 33 14.37 0.82 8.70
CA VAL A 33 13.50 -0.38 8.75
C VAL A 33 14.02 -1.37 9.79
N VAL A 34 15.34 -1.51 9.92
CA VAL A 34 15.98 -2.43 10.90
C VAL A 34 15.69 -1.98 12.33
N ASP A 35 15.77 -0.68 12.63
CA ASP A 35 15.48 -0.16 13.97
C ASP A 35 14.00 -0.31 14.32
N SER A 36 13.11 -0.08 13.35
CA SER A 36 11.68 -0.31 13.53
C SER A 36 11.38 -1.78 13.85
N LEU A 37 12.00 -2.71 13.12
CA LEU A 37 11.87 -4.16 13.39
C LEU A 37 12.44 -4.53 14.75
N ARG A 38 13.60 -4.00 15.16
CA ARG A 38 14.18 -4.22 16.48
C ARG A 38 13.21 -3.85 17.60
N ALA A 39 12.57 -2.68 17.49
CA ALA A 39 11.60 -2.23 18.48
C ALA A 39 10.34 -3.11 18.55
N ILE A 40 9.95 -3.73 17.44
CA ILE A 40 8.86 -4.71 17.38
C ILE A 40 9.29 -6.03 17.99
N PHE A 41 10.46 -6.56 17.61
CA PHE A 41 10.98 -7.85 18.06
C PHE A 41 11.16 -7.92 19.58
N GLN A 42 11.53 -6.81 20.22
CA GLN A 42 11.61 -6.70 21.69
C GLN A 42 10.28 -6.99 22.41
N LYS A 43 9.15 -6.91 21.70
CA LYS A 43 7.81 -7.14 22.25
C LYS A 43 7.22 -8.49 21.86
N LEU A 44 7.86 -9.22 20.95
CA LEU A 44 7.42 -10.54 20.53
C LEU A 44 7.88 -11.61 21.55
N PRO A 45 7.14 -12.72 21.68
CA PRO A 45 7.53 -13.80 22.55
C PRO A 45 8.85 -14.44 22.09
N GLU A 46 9.65 -14.93 23.05
CA GLU A 46 10.83 -15.72 22.75
C GLU A 46 10.44 -16.95 21.94
N SER A 47 11.12 -17.17 20.82
CA SER A 47 10.83 -18.26 19.90
C SER A 47 12.07 -18.59 19.09
N GLN A 48 12.20 -19.84 18.64
CA GLN A 48 13.26 -20.26 17.72
C GLN A 48 12.64 -20.49 16.35
N VAL A 49 13.19 -19.85 15.32
CA VAL A 49 12.69 -20.00 13.95
C VAL A 49 13.84 -20.34 12.99
N ASP A 50 13.55 -21.07 11.93
CA ASP A 50 14.53 -21.36 10.88
C ASP A 50 14.55 -20.27 9.81
N ILE A 51 13.39 -19.72 9.50
CA ILE A 51 13.16 -18.72 8.42
C ILE A 51 12.37 -17.55 8.99
N ALA A 52 12.78 -16.33 8.64
CA ALA A 52 11.98 -15.13 8.81
C ALA A 52 11.64 -14.53 7.44
N ALA A 53 10.38 -14.09 7.26
CA ALA A 53 9.94 -13.35 6.09
C ALA A 53 9.38 -12.00 6.54
N LEU A 54 10.02 -10.93 6.10
CA LEU A 54 9.81 -9.57 6.57
C LEU A 54 9.27 -8.72 5.42
N ALA A 55 7.96 -8.54 5.36
CA ALA A 55 7.31 -7.58 4.47
C ALA A 55 7.37 -6.20 5.11
N CYS A 56 8.07 -5.26 4.51
CA CYS A 56 8.33 -3.97 5.13
C CYS A 56 8.08 -2.81 4.19
N THR A 57 7.36 -1.82 4.70
CA THR A 57 7.27 -0.49 4.08
C THR A 57 8.61 0.25 4.18
N GLY A 58 8.80 1.25 3.31
CA GLY A 58 9.97 2.13 3.34
C GLY A 58 11.11 1.73 2.42
N PHE A 59 10.94 0.70 1.62
CA PHE A 59 11.89 0.32 0.57
C PHE A 59 11.64 1.06 -0.75
N ASN A 60 10.43 1.58 -0.96
CA ASN A 60 10.05 2.30 -2.18
C ASN A 60 10.37 1.50 -3.46
N GLY A 61 10.07 0.20 -3.44
CA GLY A 61 10.29 -0.70 -4.56
C GLY A 61 11.74 -1.18 -4.75
N VAL A 62 12.66 -0.93 -3.79
CA VAL A 62 14.04 -1.40 -3.86
C VAL A 62 14.52 -1.91 -2.50
N VAL A 63 14.54 -3.22 -2.33
CA VAL A 63 15.08 -3.86 -1.13
C VAL A 63 16.61 -3.76 -1.13
N SER A 64 17.15 -3.18 -0.05
CA SER A 64 18.60 -3.04 0.16
C SER A 64 19.28 -4.35 0.60
N ASP A 65 20.52 -4.27 1.08
CA ASP A 65 21.25 -5.42 1.61
C ASP A 65 20.44 -6.18 2.69
N PRO A 66 20.19 -7.49 2.53
CA PRO A 66 19.41 -8.27 3.50
C PRO A 66 20.24 -8.72 4.73
N GLN A 67 21.56 -8.53 4.76
CA GLN A 67 22.43 -9.02 5.85
C GLN A 67 22.10 -8.40 7.23
N PRO A 68 21.83 -7.09 7.38
CA PRO A 68 21.43 -6.51 8.65
C PRO A 68 20.14 -7.13 9.21
N PHE A 69 19.21 -7.53 8.34
CA PHE A 69 17.97 -8.18 8.72
C PHE A 69 18.21 -9.63 9.18
N LEU A 70 19.10 -10.36 8.50
CA LEU A 70 19.50 -11.69 8.94
C LEU A 70 20.17 -11.64 10.32
N ALA A 71 21.07 -10.69 10.54
CA ALA A 71 21.72 -10.51 11.84
C ALA A 71 20.69 -10.26 12.94
N LEU A 72 19.73 -9.35 12.70
CA LEU A 72 18.65 -9.06 13.64
C LEU A 72 17.76 -10.27 13.93
N CYS A 73 17.30 -10.99 12.91
CA CYS A 73 16.46 -12.17 13.09
C CYS A 73 17.23 -13.34 13.77
N SER A 74 18.53 -13.44 13.52
CA SER A 74 19.39 -14.42 14.18
C SER A 74 19.60 -14.08 15.66
N GLU A 75 19.75 -12.80 16.01
CA GLU A 75 19.89 -12.31 17.38
C GLU A 75 18.64 -12.64 18.22
N PHE A 76 17.45 -12.32 17.72
CA PHE A 76 16.21 -12.46 18.48
C PHE A 76 15.58 -13.85 18.42
N PHE A 77 15.72 -14.55 17.30
CA PHE A 77 14.95 -15.77 17.01
C PHE A 77 15.80 -16.94 16.51
N GLY A 78 17.12 -16.81 16.46
CA GLY A 78 17.99 -17.87 15.96
C GLY A 78 17.83 -18.18 14.47
N ALA A 79 17.19 -17.30 13.69
CA ALA A 79 16.89 -17.53 12.28
C ALA A 79 18.17 -17.77 11.46
N LYS A 80 18.10 -18.76 10.57
CA LYS A 80 19.20 -19.14 9.66
C LYS A 80 19.05 -18.50 8.28
N LYS A 81 17.83 -18.11 7.92
CA LYS A 81 17.49 -17.54 6.62
C LYS A 81 16.46 -16.42 6.78
N VAL A 82 16.60 -15.35 6.01
CA VAL A 82 15.63 -14.24 5.97
C VAL A 82 15.25 -13.91 4.53
N ALA A 83 13.96 -13.70 4.29
CA ALA A 83 13.43 -13.00 3.13
C ALA A 83 13.13 -11.56 3.52
N VAL A 84 13.73 -10.59 2.88
CA VAL A 84 13.40 -9.17 3.02
C VAL A 84 12.59 -8.79 1.80
N ILE A 85 11.37 -8.33 2.03
CA ILE A 85 10.31 -8.21 1.02
C ILE A 85 9.78 -6.78 1.05
N ASP A 86 9.68 -6.13 -0.10
CA ASP A 86 8.90 -4.91 -0.25
C ASP A 86 7.42 -5.20 0.08
N ASP A 87 6.78 -4.37 0.90
CA ASP A 87 5.39 -4.60 1.34
C ASP A 87 4.41 -4.65 0.16
N GLY A 88 4.69 -3.91 -0.91
CA GLY A 88 3.93 -3.98 -2.16
C GLY A 88 3.99 -5.36 -2.82
N LEU A 89 5.17 -6.01 -2.85
CA LEU A 89 5.30 -7.38 -3.37
C LEU A 89 4.56 -8.38 -2.49
N ALA A 90 4.66 -8.25 -1.17
CA ALA A 90 3.92 -9.11 -0.25
C ALA A 90 2.41 -8.96 -0.46
N GLY A 91 1.92 -7.73 -0.59
CA GLY A 91 0.51 -7.44 -0.91
C GLY A 91 0.08 -8.02 -2.25
N PHE A 92 0.92 -7.92 -3.27
CA PHE A 92 0.67 -8.51 -4.59
C PHE A 92 0.52 -10.03 -4.50
N VAL A 93 1.48 -10.70 -3.87
CA VAL A 93 1.45 -12.18 -3.74
C VAL A 93 0.28 -12.62 -2.85
N GLY A 94 0.00 -11.91 -1.77
CA GLY A 94 -1.15 -12.18 -0.91
C GLY A 94 -2.49 -12.07 -1.65
N ALA A 95 -2.65 -11.01 -2.43
CA ALA A 95 -3.89 -10.76 -3.16
C ALA A 95 -4.11 -11.72 -4.34
N LEU A 96 -3.05 -12.06 -5.09
CA LEU A 96 -3.19 -12.84 -6.34
C LEU A 96 -2.61 -14.26 -6.24
N GLY A 97 -1.98 -14.66 -5.11
CA GLY A 97 -1.44 -16.01 -4.92
C GLY A 97 -0.36 -16.39 -5.93
N GLY A 98 0.40 -15.41 -6.45
CA GLY A 98 1.42 -15.62 -7.46
C GLY A 98 0.89 -15.68 -8.91
N SER A 99 -0.40 -15.45 -9.17
CA SER A 99 -0.95 -15.30 -10.53
C SER A 99 -0.40 -14.06 -11.22
N ASN A 100 -0.31 -14.11 -12.56
CA ASN A 100 0.04 -12.92 -13.36
C ASN A 100 -1.04 -11.84 -13.25
N GLY A 101 -0.64 -10.61 -12.94
CA GLY A 101 -1.61 -9.54 -12.79
C GLY A 101 -1.07 -8.30 -12.11
N VAL A 102 -1.98 -7.47 -11.61
CA VAL A 102 -1.68 -6.19 -10.95
C VAL A 102 -2.49 -6.07 -9.66
N VAL A 103 -1.84 -5.60 -8.60
CA VAL A 103 -2.52 -5.15 -7.38
C VAL A 103 -2.36 -3.65 -7.27
N LEU A 104 -3.48 -2.95 -7.17
CA LEU A 104 -3.56 -1.52 -6.89
C LEU A 104 -4.00 -1.33 -5.44
N SER A 105 -3.09 -0.84 -4.61
CA SER A 105 -3.34 -0.51 -3.19
C SER A 105 -3.57 0.99 -3.05
N ILE A 106 -4.79 1.38 -2.64
CA ILE A 106 -5.21 2.77 -2.48
C ILE A 106 -5.44 3.03 -0.99
N GLY A 107 -4.42 3.55 -0.31
CA GLY A 107 -4.48 3.99 1.08
C GLY A 107 -4.55 5.50 1.19
N GLY A 108 -3.80 6.08 2.14
CA GLY A 108 -3.47 7.51 2.15
C GLY A 108 -2.69 7.91 0.90
N GLY A 109 -1.76 7.04 0.48
CA GLY A 109 -1.06 7.07 -0.80
C GLY A 109 -1.52 5.97 -1.74
N VAL A 110 -0.74 5.73 -2.81
CA VAL A 110 -0.99 4.75 -3.86
C VAL A 110 0.26 3.91 -4.09
N VAL A 111 0.09 2.61 -4.22
CA VAL A 111 1.13 1.69 -4.71
C VAL A 111 0.50 0.70 -5.68
N SER A 112 1.16 0.48 -6.81
CA SER A 112 0.76 -0.55 -7.77
C SER A 112 1.92 -1.51 -8.01
N VAL A 113 1.67 -2.81 -7.82
CA VAL A 113 2.65 -3.87 -8.06
C VAL A 113 2.07 -4.89 -9.03
N SER A 114 2.90 -5.31 -9.96
CA SER A 114 2.56 -6.31 -10.97
C SER A 114 3.58 -7.43 -10.97
N GLY A 115 3.11 -8.63 -11.29
CA GLY A 115 3.94 -9.78 -11.62
C GLY A 115 3.49 -10.43 -12.91
N ASN A 116 4.46 -10.76 -13.77
CA ASN A 116 4.24 -11.50 -15.01
C ASN A 116 5.42 -12.45 -15.24
N ASN A 117 5.18 -13.77 -15.11
CA ASN A 117 6.19 -14.81 -15.32
C ASN A 117 7.54 -14.51 -14.60
N SER A 118 7.49 -14.18 -13.32
CA SER A 118 8.66 -13.84 -12.48
C SER A 118 9.32 -12.49 -12.79
N HIS A 119 8.74 -11.65 -13.63
CA HIS A 119 9.11 -10.25 -13.78
C HIS A 119 8.17 -9.41 -12.95
N PHE A 120 8.71 -8.49 -12.17
CA PHE A 120 7.93 -7.63 -11.28
C PHE A 120 8.11 -6.16 -11.65
N ALA A 121 7.06 -5.39 -11.46
CA ALA A 121 7.12 -3.94 -11.56
C ALA A 121 6.42 -3.31 -10.36
N HIS A 122 7.00 -2.23 -9.86
CA HIS A 122 6.45 -1.37 -8.82
C HIS A 122 6.27 0.03 -9.41
N ARG A 123 5.12 0.66 -9.20
CA ARG A 123 4.83 2.02 -9.64
C ARG A 123 4.13 2.79 -8.54
N ASP A 124 4.30 4.11 -8.58
CA ASP A 124 3.84 5.05 -7.58
C ASP A 124 4.53 4.83 -6.22
N GLY A 125 3.92 5.18 -5.10
CA GLY A 125 4.59 5.21 -3.80
C GLY A 125 5.60 6.34 -3.68
N LEU A 126 5.46 7.38 -4.51
CA LEU A 126 6.38 8.53 -4.57
C LEU A 126 6.09 9.57 -3.49
N GLY A 127 5.05 9.34 -2.69
CA GLY A 127 4.58 10.25 -1.67
C GLY A 127 3.71 11.38 -2.21
N SER A 128 2.94 11.99 -1.32
CA SER A 128 1.88 12.95 -1.65
C SER A 128 2.33 14.26 -2.30
N THR A 129 3.64 14.51 -2.37
CA THR A 129 4.19 15.71 -3.02
C THR A 129 4.32 15.53 -4.54
N PHE A 130 4.71 14.35 -5.01
CA PHE A 130 5.04 14.08 -6.41
C PHE A 130 4.33 12.86 -7.00
N GLY A 131 3.48 12.18 -6.23
CA GLY A 131 2.74 11.00 -6.62
C GLY A 131 1.48 10.81 -5.77
N ASP A 132 1.07 9.56 -5.61
CA ASP A 132 -0.10 9.16 -4.84
C ASP A 132 -1.42 9.76 -5.37
N GLU A 133 -1.46 10.10 -6.66
CA GLU A 133 -2.62 10.70 -7.30
C GLU A 133 -3.80 9.72 -7.34
N GLY A 134 -4.98 10.18 -6.94
CA GLY A 134 -6.15 9.32 -6.74
C GLY A 134 -6.17 8.60 -5.39
N GLY A 135 -5.11 8.70 -4.58
CA GLY A 135 -5.07 8.18 -3.21
C GLY A 135 -5.91 9.01 -2.22
N GLY A 136 -6.01 8.50 -0.99
CA GLY A 136 -6.83 9.15 0.04
C GLY A 136 -6.39 10.57 0.38
N PHE A 137 -5.08 10.82 0.46
CA PHE A 137 -4.58 12.17 0.69
C PHE A 137 -4.95 13.10 -0.46
N TRP A 138 -4.72 12.68 -1.70
CA TRP A 138 -5.00 13.49 -2.91
C TRP A 138 -6.50 13.83 -3.00
N LEU A 139 -7.38 12.83 -2.87
CA LEU A 139 -8.83 13.01 -2.90
C LEU A 139 -9.31 13.98 -1.81
N GLY A 140 -8.90 13.73 -0.57
CA GLY A 140 -9.36 14.53 0.56
C GLY A 140 -8.77 15.93 0.57
N LYS A 141 -7.49 16.10 0.18
CA LYS A 141 -6.86 17.43 0.02
C LYS A 141 -7.63 18.28 -1.00
N LEU A 142 -7.91 17.73 -2.18
CA LEU A 142 -8.64 18.46 -3.22
C LEU A 142 -10.07 18.79 -2.77
N GLY A 143 -10.78 17.81 -2.18
CA GLY A 143 -12.13 18.03 -1.66
C GLY A 143 -12.18 19.12 -0.59
N LEU A 144 -11.31 19.03 0.42
CA LEU A 144 -11.23 20.03 1.48
C LEU A 144 -10.83 21.41 0.95
N THR A 145 -9.88 21.48 0.03
CA THR A 145 -9.47 22.76 -0.61
C THR A 145 -10.65 23.42 -1.34
N ARG A 146 -11.45 22.63 -2.06
CA ARG A 146 -12.64 23.14 -2.77
C ARG A 146 -13.73 23.58 -1.78
N ALA A 147 -14.02 22.78 -0.75
CA ALA A 147 -15.00 23.13 0.29
C ALA A 147 -14.63 24.43 1.02
N LEU A 148 -13.36 24.60 1.41
CA LEU A 148 -12.84 25.85 1.98
C LEU A 148 -12.99 27.03 0.99
N GLY A 149 -12.76 26.79 -0.30
CA GLY A 149 -12.98 27.81 -1.35
C GLY A 149 -14.44 28.26 -1.42
N ILE A 150 -15.38 27.33 -1.41
CA ILE A 150 -16.82 27.60 -1.45
C ILE A 150 -17.23 28.41 -0.20
N ARG A 151 -16.79 28.01 0.99
CA ARG A 151 -17.06 28.77 2.23
C ARG A 151 -16.54 30.22 2.15
N GLN A 152 -15.49 30.46 1.39
CA GLN A 152 -14.92 31.78 1.16
C GLN A 152 -15.55 32.52 -0.03
N GLY A 153 -16.63 32.00 -0.63
CA GLY A 153 -17.33 32.63 -1.77
C GLY A 153 -16.64 32.39 -3.13
N ARG A 154 -15.70 31.42 -3.23
CA ARG A 154 -15.00 31.06 -4.47
C ARG A 154 -15.61 29.86 -5.20
N GLY A 155 -16.92 29.67 -5.06
CA GLY A 155 -17.71 28.61 -5.70
C GLY A 155 -19.08 28.47 -5.04
N ASP A 156 -19.92 27.60 -5.58
CA ASP A 156 -21.33 27.47 -5.22
C ASP A 156 -21.83 26.03 -5.01
N ASP A 157 -20.93 25.02 -5.04
CA ASP A 157 -21.28 23.61 -4.84
C ASP A 157 -21.64 23.31 -3.36
N GLN A 158 -22.90 23.53 -3.02
CA GLN A 158 -23.39 23.35 -1.65
C GLN A 158 -23.40 21.88 -1.20
N VAL A 159 -23.50 20.92 -2.13
CA VAL A 159 -23.44 19.49 -1.82
C VAL A 159 -22.04 19.14 -1.32
N LEU A 160 -20.99 19.65 -1.98
CA LEU A 160 -19.62 19.47 -1.51
C LEU A 160 -19.39 20.13 -0.15
N LEU A 161 -19.81 21.40 0.00
CA LEU A 161 -19.62 22.14 1.25
C LEU A 161 -20.26 21.42 2.43
N SER A 162 -21.49 20.96 2.28
CA SER A 162 -22.22 20.21 3.32
C SER A 162 -21.51 18.91 3.70
N ALA A 163 -20.99 18.16 2.71
CA ALA A 163 -20.25 16.92 2.97
C ALA A 163 -18.94 17.13 3.73
N PHE A 164 -18.40 18.36 3.73
CA PHE A 164 -17.13 18.71 4.39
C PHE A 164 -17.28 19.64 5.59
N GLU A 165 -18.48 19.86 6.11
CA GLU A 165 -18.74 20.83 7.18
C GLU A 165 -17.85 20.60 8.42
N ASP A 166 -17.80 19.38 8.90
CA ASP A 166 -16.96 19.00 10.05
C ASP A 166 -15.45 19.20 9.76
N GLN A 167 -15.00 18.82 8.56
CA GLN A 167 -13.59 18.91 8.16
C GLN A 167 -13.16 20.36 7.96
N VAL A 168 -14.04 21.20 7.44
CA VAL A 168 -13.82 22.63 7.31
C VAL A 168 -13.69 23.29 8.68
N SER A 169 -14.53 22.91 9.64
CA SER A 169 -14.46 23.39 11.03
C SER A 169 -13.20 22.90 11.74
N ALA A 170 -12.85 21.61 11.57
CA ALA A 170 -11.63 21.05 12.11
C ALA A 170 -10.37 21.72 11.53
N PHE A 171 -10.37 22.04 10.24
CA PHE A 171 -9.26 22.75 9.59
C PHE A 171 -9.03 24.14 10.21
N ASP A 172 -10.08 24.87 10.54
CA ASP A 172 -9.97 26.17 11.21
C ASP A 172 -9.32 26.05 12.59
N ALA A 173 -9.62 25.00 13.34
CA ALA A 173 -8.99 24.73 14.63
C ALA A 173 -7.51 24.34 14.49
N LEU A 174 -7.16 23.65 13.40
CA LEU A 174 -5.78 23.22 13.11
C LEU A 174 -4.88 24.35 12.61
N LYS A 175 -5.45 25.45 12.14
CA LYS A 175 -4.77 26.59 11.50
C LYS A 175 -3.27 26.66 11.78
N VAL A 176 -2.46 26.15 10.85
CA VAL A 176 -1.00 26.34 10.86
C VAL A 176 -0.25 25.61 12.00
N LYS A 177 -0.91 24.81 12.84
CA LYS A 177 -0.26 24.23 14.02
C LYS A 177 0.58 22.99 13.68
N ASN A 178 0.16 22.16 12.73
CA ASN A 178 0.82 20.88 12.51
C ASN A 178 0.51 20.30 11.13
N ALA A 179 1.55 20.15 10.29
CA ALA A 179 1.41 19.58 8.94
C ALA A 179 0.98 18.09 8.94
N ALA A 180 1.36 17.33 9.98
CA ALA A 180 0.98 15.93 10.11
C ALA A 180 -0.53 15.77 10.39
N GLU A 181 -1.09 16.62 11.26
CA GLU A 181 -2.54 16.64 11.53
C GLU A 181 -3.33 17.07 10.30
N ALA A 182 -2.83 18.07 9.55
CA ALA A 182 -3.44 18.48 8.29
C ALA A 182 -3.43 17.35 7.24
N SER A 183 -2.34 16.56 7.19
CA SER A 183 -2.25 15.38 6.33
C SER A 183 -3.24 14.31 6.75
N THR A 184 -3.36 14.03 8.04
CA THR A 184 -4.34 13.07 8.57
C THR A 184 -5.77 13.51 8.27
N LEU A 185 -6.07 14.81 8.45
CA LEU A 185 -7.37 15.37 8.10
C LEU A 185 -7.67 15.20 6.61
N ALA A 186 -6.71 15.46 5.73
CA ALA A 186 -6.87 15.24 4.29
C ALA A 186 -7.19 13.77 3.99
N ILE A 187 -6.38 12.83 4.50
CA ILE A 187 -6.58 11.39 4.26
C ILE A 187 -7.97 10.94 4.71
N THR A 188 -8.38 11.33 5.91
CA THR A 188 -9.70 10.95 6.47
C THR A 188 -10.86 11.60 5.74
N SER A 189 -10.63 12.71 5.05
CA SER A 189 -11.63 13.43 4.25
C SER A 189 -11.91 12.79 2.88
N ALA A 190 -11.11 11.82 2.44
CA ALA A 190 -11.35 11.14 1.15
C ALA A 190 -12.77 10.54 1.06
N LYS A 191 -13.24 9.94 2.16
CA LYS A 191 -14.61 9.39 2.24
C LYS A 191 -15.69 10.45 2.01
N ASN A 192 -15.47 11.68 2.48
CA ASN A 192 -16.40 12.77 2.33
C ASN A 192 -16.48 13.26 0.86
N LEU A 193 -15.32 13.30 0.17
CA LEU A 193 -15.30 13.57 -1.26
C LEU A 193 -16.10 12.54 -2.06
N LEU A 194 -15.82 11.25 -1.81
CA LEU A 194 -16.49 10.17 -2.52
C LEU A 194 -18.01 10.14 -2.22
N ALA A 195 -18.40 10.40 -0.97
CA ALA A 195 -19.80 10.55 -0.59
C ALA A 195 -20.48 11.77 -1.27
N ALA A 196 -19.78 12.90 -1.36
CA ALA A 196 -20.27 14.09 -2.09
C ALA A 196 -20.46 13.80 -3.59
N ALA A 197 -19.52 13.05 -4.19
CA ALA A 197 -19.64 12.61 -5.58
C ALA A 197 -20.88 11.71 -5.79
N ASP A 198 -21.13 10.79 -4.86
CA ASP A 198 -22.31 9.92 -4.88
C ASP A 198 -23.61 10.67 -4.65
N ALA A 199 -23.56 11.79 -3.90
CA ALA A 199 -24.69 12.71 -3.68
C ALA A 199 -24.89 13.72 -4.83
N GLY A 200 -24.10 13.64 -5.89
CA GLY A 200 -24.29 14.46 -7.10
C GLY A 200 -23.53 15.78 -7.12
N SER A 201 -22.55 16.01 -6.22
CA SER A 201 -21.66 17.19 -6.31
C SER A 201 -20.89 17.18 -7.63
N PRO A 202 -21.03 18.18 -8.52
CA PRO A 202 -20.30 18.21 -9.78
C PRO A 202 -18.78 18.31 -9.58
N THR A 203 -18.35 19.07 -8.57
CA THR A 203 -16.94 19.21 -8.21
C THR A 203 -16.33 17.88 -7.73
N ALA A 204 -17.05 17.17 -6.85
CA ALA A 204 -16.57 15.89 -6.33
C ALA A 204 -16.56 14.80 -7.41
N ILE A 205 -17.57 14.79 -8.31
CA ILE A 205 -17.62 13.88 -9.46
C ILE A 205 -16.40 14.10 -10.37
N ALA A 206 -16.05 15.34 -10.66
CA ALA A 206 -14.90 15.66 -11.49
C ALA A 206 -13.60 15.14 -10.85
N ILE A 207 -13.37 15.42 -9.57
CA ILE A 207 -12.18 14.95 -8.82
C ILE A 207 -12.13 13.43 -8.76
N ARG A 208 -13.24 12.75 -8.44
CA ARG A 208 -13.33 11.28 -8.42
C ARG A 208 -12.95 10.68 -9.78
N ASN A 209 -13.47 11.24 -10.87
CA ASN A 209 -13.24 10.72 -12.21
C ASN A 209 -11.79 10.97 -12.67
N GLU A 210 -11.20 12.11 -12.32
CA GLU A 210 -9.78 12.40 -12.56
C GLU A 210 -8.89 11.41 -11.80
N GLY A 211 -9.11 11.23 -10.50
CA GLY A 211 -8.36 10.24 -9.70
C GLY A 211 -8.49 8.83 -10.26
N ALA A 212 -9.69 8.42 -10.70
CA ALA A 212 -9.90 7.12 -11.30
C ALA A 212 -9.11 6.93 -12.61
N ALA A 213 -9.01 7.99 -13.43
CA ALA A 213 -8.22 7.93 -14.66
C ALA A 213 -6.71 7.84 -14.39
N LEU A 214 -6.21 8.60 -13.41
CA LEU A 214 -4.79 8.56 -13.00
C LEU A 214 -4.41 7.18 -12.45
N LEU A 215 -5.24 6.61 -11.57
CA LEU A 215 -5.02 5.26 -11.04
C LEU A 215 -5.04 4.18 -12.14
N ALA A 216 -5.91 4.32 -13.14
CA ALA A 216 -5.92 3.41 -14.27
C ALA A 216 -4.62 3.49 -15.09
N GLN A 217 -4.07 4.69 -15.30
CA GLN A 217 -2.77 4.88 -15.96
C GLN A 217 -1.66 4.20 -15.15
N THR A 218 -1.66 4.34 -13.82
CA THR A 218 -0.71 3.67 -12.93
C THR A 218 -0.78 2.14 -13.07
N VAL A 219 -1.99 1.56 -13.09
CA VAL A 219 -2.18 0.10 -13.28
C VAL A 219 -1.65 -0.37 -14.63
N ILE A 220 -1.98 0.34 -15.72
CA ILE A 220 -1.53 0.00 -17.07
C ILE A 220 0.00 0.09 -17.16
N ALA A 221 0.60 1.17 -16.65
CA ALA A 221 2.05 1.34 -16.62
C ALA A 221 2.75 0.27 -15.79
N THR A 222 2.10 -0.21 -14.72
CA THR A 222 2.65 -1.28 -13.88
C THR A 222 2.64 -2.61 -14.63
N TRP A 223 1.52 -2.95 -15.30
CA TRP A 223 1.41 -4.17 -16.11
C TRP A 223 2.45 -4.21 -17.23
N LEU A 224 2.54 -3.14 -18.01
CA LEU A 224 3.54 -3.03 -19.10
C LEU A 224 4.98 -3.07 -18.56
N GLY A 225 5.22 -2.48 -17.38
CA GLY A 225 6.52 -2.51 -16.70
C GLY A 225 6.98 -3.91 -16.28
N ALA A 226 6.05 -4.84 -16.05
CA ALA A 226 6.33 -6.25 -15.80
C ALA A 226 6.43 -7.09 -17.10
N GLY A 227 6.45 -6.44 -18.26
CA GLY A 227 6.51 -7.13 -19.56
C GLY A 227 5.19 -7.66 -20.07
N GLY A 228 4.07 -7.19 -19.51
CA GLY A 228 2.74 -7.50 -20.03
C GLY A 228 2.41 -6.73 -21.31
N SER A 229 1.36 -7.17 -22.01
CA SER A 229 0.81 -6.56 -23.21
C SER A 229 -0.60 -6.05 -22.97
N LEU A 230 -1.05 -5.08 -23.78
CA LEU A 230 -2.44 -4.57 -23.74
C LEU A 230 -3.46 -5.62 -24.20
N ASP A 231 -3.04 -6.65 -24.95
CA ASP A 231 -3.88 -7.75 -25.40
C ASP A 231 -3.98 -8.91 -24.40
N ASP A 232 -3.27 -8.81 -23.27
CA ASP A 232 -3.30 -9.82 -22.21
C ASP A 232 -4.58 -9.74 -21.36
N ALA A 233 -4.81 -10.77 -20.56
CA ALA A 233 -5.92 -10.86 -19.61
C ALA A 233 -5.43 -10.95 -18.14
N PRO A 234 -4.72 -9.90 -17.62
CA PRO A 234 -4.21 -9.95 -16.26
C PRO A 234 -5.34 -9.99 -15.21
N GLU A 235 -5.09 -10.65 -14.08
CA GLU A 235 -5.92 -10.47 -12.89
C GLU A 235 -5.60 -9.11 -12.25
N ILE A 236 -6.63 -8.35 -11.90
CA ILE A 236 -6.46 -7.04 -11.25
C ILE A 236 -7.24 -7.01 -9.94
N ALA A 237 -6.52 -6.83 -8.83
CA ALA A 237 -7.12 -6.59 -7.52
C ALA A 237 -6.94 -5.12 -7.12
N ILE A 238 -8.02 -4.50 -6.64
CA ILE A 238 -8.04 -3.11 -6.15
C ILE A 238 -8.39 -3.17 -4.66
N GLN A 239 -7.55 -2.62 -3.80
CA GLN A 239 -7.71 -2.72 -2.35
C GLN A 239 -7.39 -1.41 -1.62
N GLY A 240 -7.74 -1.34 -0.32
CA GLY A 240 -7.48 -0.21 0.57
C GLY A 240 -8.71 0.62 0.90
N GLY A 241 -8.53 1.75 1.57
CA GLY A 241 -9.63 2.55 2.12
C GLY A 241 -10.59 3.11 1.05
N PRO A 242 -10.10 3.87 0.07
CA PRO A 242 -10.92 4.43 -1.02
C PRO A 242 -11.61 3.38 -1.89
N SER A 243 -11.07 2.16 -2.01
CA SER A 243 -11.71 1.08 -2.76
C SER A 243 -12.98 0.51 -2.10
N LYS A 244 -13.30 0.96 -0.91
CA LYS A 244 -14.60 0.65 -0.26
C LYS A 244 -15.77 1.40 -0.89
N ASN A 245 -15.51 2.43 -1.70
CA ASN A 245 -16.53 3.13 -2.47
C ASN A 245 -16.73 2.42 -3.83
N PRO A 246 -17.90 1.79 -4.08
CA PRO A 246 -18.13 1.00 -5.28
C PRO A 246 -18.15 1.84 -6.57
N ASN A 247 -18.61 3.10 -6.51
CA ASN A 247 -18.64 4.00 -7.66
C ASN A 247 -17.23 4.42 -8.06
N TYR A 248 -16.31 4.59 -7.08
CA TYR A 248 -14.91 4.89 -7.36
C TYR A 248 -14.23 3.69 -8.02
N VAL A 249 -14.42 2.49 -7.46
CA VAL A 249 -13.89 1.24 -8.06
C VAL A 249 -14.42 1.04 -9.46
N SER A 250 -15.72 1.23 -9.69
CA SER A 250 -16.32 1.11 -11.02
C SER A 250 -15.72 2.11 -12.03
N ALA A 251 -15.45 3.34 -11.59
CA ALA A 251 -14.81 4.34 -12.44
C ALA A 251 -13.35 3.95 -12.80
N ILE A 252 -12.58 3.42 -11.83
CA ILE A 252 -11.23 2.91 -12.07
C ILE A 252 -11.27 1.74 -13.06
N GLN A 253 -12.12 0.75 -12.81
CA GLN A 253 -12.28 -0.44 -13.67
C GLN A 253 -12.67 -0.06 -15.10
N ALA A 254 -13.61 0.89 -15.26
CA ALA A 254 -14.03 1.37 -16.58
C ALA A 254 -12.87 2.04 -17.34
N ASN A 255 -12.02 2.80 -16.65
CA ASN A 255 -10.83 3.40 -17.29
C ASN A 255 -9.78 2.36 -17.64
N ILE A 256 -9.52 1.37 -16.78
CA ILE A 256 -8.59 0.26 -17.07
C ILE A 256 -9.06 -0.54 -18.29
N SER A 257 -10.35 -0.89 -18.34
CA SER A 257 -10.92 -1.71 -19.41
C SER A 257 -10.87 -1.07 -20.80
N ARG A 258 -10.68 0.26 -20.89
CA ARG A 258 -10.47 0.94 -22.18
C ARG A 258 -9.12 0.56 -22.83
N SER A 259 -8.11 0.28 -22.02
CA SER A 259 -6.75 -0.05 -22.49
C SER A 259 -6.42 -1.52 -22.32
N LEU A 260 -7.00 -2.18 -21.31
CA LEU A 260 -6.86 -3.62 -21.03
C LEU A 260 -8.24 -4.28 -21.09
N PRO A 261 -8.83 -4.48 -22.28
CA PRO A 261 -10.22 -4.93 -22.43
C PRO A 261 -10.48 -6.36 -21.91
N TYR A 262 -9.44 -7.16 -21.77
CA TYR A 262 -9.54 -8.54 -21.30
C TYR A 262 -9.14 -8.70 -19.82
N ALA A 263 -8.82 -7.62 -19.12
CA ALA A 263 -8.48 -7.64 -17.70
C ALA A 263 -9.61 -8.26 -16.86
N LYS A 264 -9.23 -9.06 -15.86
CA LYS A 264 -10.16 -9.73 -14.95
C LYS A 264 -10.06 -9.09 -13.56
N PHE A 265 -11.11 -8.41 -13.15
CA PHE A 265 -11.16 -7.82 -11.81
C PHE A 265 -11.52 -8.92 -10.80
N VAL A 266 -10.65 -9.08 -9.78
CA VAL A 266 -10.78 -10.11 -8.77
C VAL A 266 -10.74 -9.51 -7.37
N ALA A 267 -11.36 -10.17 -6.40
CA ALA A 267 -11.16 -9.84 -5.00
C ALA A 267 -9.76 -10.32 -4.55
N ALA A 268 -9.12 -9.56 -3.67
CA ALA A 268 -7.89 -10.01 -3.03
C ALA A 268 -8.14 -11.31 -2.24
N ARG A 269 -7.25 -12.29 -2.38
CA ARG A 269 -7.36 -13.63 -1.74
C ARG A 269 -6.80 -13.63 -0.33
N GLY A 270 -5.86 -12.73 -0.03
CA GLY A 270 -5.17 -12.58 1.25
C GLY A 270 -4.48 -11.22 1.34
N ASP A 271 -3.73 -11.02 2.40
CA ASP A 271 -3.03 -9.77 2.72
C ASP A 271 -1.49 -9.91 2.69
N ASN A 272 -0.78 -8.90 3.21
CA ASN A 272 0.68 -8.87 3.23
C ASN A 272 1.29 -10.02 4.05
N LEU A 273 0.67 -10.40 5.19
CA LEU A 273 1.14 -11.54 5.99
C LEU A 273 1.01 -12.85 5.21
N ASP A 274 -0.10 -13.03 4.50
CA ASP A 274 -0.34 -14.22 3.68
C ASP A 274 0.63 -14.26 2.50
N GLY A 275 0.90 -13.12 1.88
CA GLY A 275 1.89 -13.00 0.83
C GLY A 275 3.31 -13.29 1.29
N ALA A 276 3.72 -12.73 2.41
CA ALA A 276 5.05 -13.00 2.99
C ALA A 276 5.19 -14.48 3.39
N PHE A 277 4.13 -15.09 3.94
CA PHE A 277 4.10 -16.53 4.21
C PHE A 277 4.23 -17.36 2.92
N TRP A 278 3.48 -17.00 1.88
CA TRP A 278 3.56 -17.68 0.59
C TRP A 278 4.98 -17.58 -0.01
N ILE A 279 5.60 -16.38 0.01
CA ILE A 279 6.96 -16.15 -0.46
C ILE A 279 7.96 -17.01 0.30
N ALA A 280 7.85 -17.07 1.64
CA ALA A 280 8.75 -17.89 2.48
C ALA A 280 8.74 -19.38 2.09
N ASN A 281 7.62 -19.88 1.61
CA ASN A 281 7.43 -21.29 1.26
C ASN A 281 7.63 -21.64 -0.22
N ASN A 282 7.50 -20.65 -1.13
CA ASN A 282 7.45 -20.91 -2.57
C ASN A 282 8.52 -20.17 -3.40
N MET A 283 9.09 -19.06 -2.88
CA MET A 283 10.10 -18.27 -3.59
C MET A 283 11.44 -18.38 -2.84
N HIS A 284 12.34 -19.21 -3.32
CA HIS A 284 13.61 -19.48 -2.63
C HIS A 284 14.81 -18.72 -3.20
N LYS A 285 14.56 -17.80 -4.15
CA LYS A 285 15.56 -16.96 -4.83
C LYS A 285 15.13 -15.50 -4.77
N ASP A 286 16.11 -14.62 -4.97
CA ASP A 286 15.84 -13.19 -5.12
C ASP A 286 14.88 -12.92 -6.28
N ALA A 287 14.01 -11.93 -6.09
CA ALA A 287 13.18 -11.34 -7.12
C ALA A 287 13.44 -9.82 -7.08
N GLU A 288 14.60 -9.45 -7.58
CA GLU A 288 15.05 -8.06 -7.58
C GLU A 288 14.12 -7.18 -8.41
N PRO A 289 13.89 -5.94 -7.98
CA PRO A 289 14.45 -5.29 -6.79
C PRO A 289 13.61 -5.48 -5.51
N LEU A 290 12.51 -6.24 -5.53
CA LEU A 290 11.46 -6.27 -4.51
C LEU A 290 11.64 -7.35 -3.42
N LEU A 291 12.51 -8.33 -3.65
CA LEU A 291 12.78 -9.44 -2.73
C LEU A 291 14.26 -9.79 -2.74
N ARG A 292 14.85 -9.84 -1.55
CA ARG A 292 16.20 -10.36 -1.35
C ARG A 292 16.25 -11.36 -0.21
N TRP A 293 17.08 -12.39 -0.39
CA TRP A 293 17.33 -13.43 0.59
C TRP A 293 18.73 -13.29 1.19
N ALA A 294 18.85 -13.57 2.49
CA ALA A 294 20.13 -13.84 3.13
C ALA A 294 20.06 -15.16 3.89
N THR A 295 21.19 -15.87 3.91
CA THR A 295 21.34 -17.15 4.61
C THR A 295 22.64 -17.11 5.41
N LYS A 296 22.60 -17.60 6.65
CA LYS A 296 23.78 -17.73 7.51
C LYS A 296 24.74 -18.74 6.86
N ALA A 297 26.00 -18.36 6.72
CA ALA A 297 27.01 -19.29 6.22
C ALA A 297 27.04 -20.55 7.10
N ALA A 298 27.11 -21.72 6.47
CA ALA A 298 27.33 -22.95 7.19
C ALA A 298 28.67 -22.82 7.96
N GLN A 299 28.65 -23.03 9.27
CA GLN A 299 29.88 -23.18 10.02
C GLN A 299 30.54 -24.47 9.55
N THR A 300 31.56 -24.36 8.73
CA THR A 300 32.49 -25.50 8.46
C THR A 300 33.21 -25.78 9.76
N HIS A 301 32.84 -26.86 10.41
CA HIS A 301 33.57 -27.47 11.54
C HIS A 301 34.76 -28.27 11.01
#